data_8d9fd716b0f2164b4bff55945439bfdf
#
_entry.id   8d9fd716b0f2164b4bff55945439bfdf
#
_cell.length_a   1.000
_cell.length_b   1.000
_cell.length_c   1.000
_cell.angle_alpha   90.00
_cell.angle_beta   90.00
_cell.angle_gamma   90.00
#
_symmetry.space_group_name_H-M   'P 1'
#
loop_
_entity.id
_entity.type
_entity.pdbx_description
1 polymer ?
#
loop_
_entity_poly.entity_id
_entity_poly.type
_entity_poly.pdbx_seq_one_letter_code
_entity_poly.pdbx_strand_id
1 'polypeptide(L)'
;MTSRDKAIASINHRDSGKIPIDIGGTGVTGIHVRSVENLRHYYGLGQKPIKVTEPYQMLGEVDDELAGIIGTDFIGLLSPKNMFGISQIDGWKEIRTFWGQTVLVPKDFKTSTASDGSLLIYPEGDTTVPACAKMPVSGYFFDAVTRQDPIDEERLNVKDNLEEFTPVSEDDLQYWRAQFREARNSEKAIIANFGGTAIGDIALVPGLNLKHPKGIREVAEWYISTAMRQDYIHQIFDRQTDIAVSNLKRIYESGGDAVDVVFICGTDFGTQVSTFCSAETFEELYAPYYRKMNDWIHRNTNWKTFKHSCGAIEPFISRFINCGFDILNPVQISAAGMDPENLKNKYGKDIVFWGGGVDTQKVLAFGSPGEVREQVLRNCEIFGKGGGFVFNTVHNIQANVPVENLVSMINALKEFNGK
;
A
#
# COMPACT_ATOMS: atom_id res chain seq x y z
N MET A 1 1.31 -7.48 -27.55
CA MET A 1 1.81 -7.55 -26.17
C MET A 1 0.67 -7.07 -25.28
N THR A 2 0.15 -7.96 -24.43
CA THR A 2 -0.91 -7.64 -23.47
C THR A 2 -0.37 -6.75 -22.34
N SER A 3 -1.25 -6.16 -21.53
CA SER A 3 -0.86 -5.44 -20.30
C SER A 3 -0.06 -6.34 -19.37
N ARG A 4 -0.48 -7.60 -19.18
CA ARG A 4 0.22 -8.59 -18.36
C ARG A 4 1.62 -8.88 -18.90
N ASP A 5 1.78 -9.10 -20.22
CA ASP A 5 3.11 -9.35 -20.82
C ASP A 5 4.09 -8.21 -20.54
N LYS A 6 3.61 -6.95 -20.68
CA LYS A 6 4.39 -5.75 -20.39
C LYS A 6 4.80 -5.69 -18.92
N ALA A 7 3.85 -5.90 -18.02
CA ALA A 7 4.08 -5.91 -16.58
C ALA A 7 5.07 -7.01 -16.17
N ILE A 8 4.85 -8.25 -16.61
CA ILE A 8 5.72 -9.39 -16.32
C ILE A 8 7.13 -9.22 -16.90
N ALA A 9 7.26 -8.64 -18.09
CA ALA A 9 8.58 -8.30 -18.62
C ALA A 9 9.33 -7.35 -17.67
N SER A 10 8.68 -6.25 -17.28
CA SER A 10 9.30 -5.23 -16.44
C SER A 10 9.69 -5.75 -15.05
N ILE A 11 8.79 -6.47 -14.35
CA ILE A 11 9.10 -7.02 -13.01
C ILE A 11 10.13 -8.16 -13.04
N ASN A 12 10.51 -8.64 -14.22
CA ASN A 12 11.60 -9.56 -14.44
C ASN A 12 12.81 -8.90 -15.11
N HIS A 13 12.98 -7.59 -14.98
CA HIS A 13 14.10 -6.81 -15.52
C HIS A 13 14.32 -7.00 -17.02
N ARG A 14 13.24 -7.16 -17.78
CA ARG A 14 13.27 -7.24 -19.26
C ARG A 14 12.65 -6.00 -19.85
N ASP A 15 13.38 -5.35 -20.73
CA ASP A 15 12.90 -4.18 -21.45
C ASP A 15 11.88 -4.59 -22.52
N SER A 16 10.67 -4.10 -22.39
CA SER A 16 9.59 -4.30 -23.36
C SER A 16 9.41 -3.11 -24.31
N GLY A 17 10.25 -2.09 -24.18
CA GLY A 17 10.10 -0.80 -24.88
C GLY A 17 8.91 0.03 -24.37
N LYS A 18 8.22 -0.41 -23.33
CA LYS A 18 7.08 0.26 -22.71
C LYS A 18 7.10 0.09 -21.20
N ILE A 19 6.68 1.14 -20.47
CA ILE A 19 6.60 1.12 -19.01
C ILE A 19 5.18 0.70 -18.59
N PRO A 20 5.05 -0.34 -17.75
CA PRO A 20 3.75 -0.68 -17.15
C PRO A 20 3.35 0.37 -16.11
N ILE A 21 2.04 0.56 -15.96
CA ILE A 21 1.43 1.59 -15.13
C ILE A 21 0.57 0.92 -14.06
N ASP A 22 0.80 1.29 -12.79
CA ASP A 22 -0.09 0.98 -11.69
C ASP A 22 -0.63 2.26 -11.05
N ILE A 23 -1.94 2.43 -11.06
CA ILE A 23 -2.67 3.43 -10.27
C ILE A 23 -3.94 2.74 -9.77
N GLY A 24 -3.98 2.50 -8.45
CA GLY A 24 -5.11 1.87 -7.79
C GLY A 24 -4.96 0.37 -7.49
N GLY A 25 -3.80 -0.24 -7.78
CA GLY A 25 -3.57 -1.67 -7.52
C GLY A 25 -3.43 -2.02 -6.04
N THR A 26 -3.00 -1.09 -5.20
CA THR A 26 -2.84 -1.30 -3.75
C THR A 26 -3.25 -0.07 -2.93
N GLY A 27 -3.32 -0.22 -1.61
CA GLY A 27 -3.54 0.90 -0.68
C GLY A 27 -2.38 1.90 -0.60
N VAL A 28 -1.24 1.63 -1.25
CA VAL A 28 -0.07 2.53 -1.32
C VAL A 28 0.23 3.03 -2.73
N THR A 29 -0.56 2.62 -3.72
CA THR A 29 -0.48 3.06 -5.12
C THR A 29 -1.82 3.62 -5.62
N GLY A 30 -2.67 4.04 -4.68
CA GLY A 30 -4.04 4.45 -4.92
C GLY A 30 -4.20 5.91 -5.31
N ILE A 31 -5.46 6.29 -5.45
CA ILE A 31 -5.90 7.65 -5.79
C ILE A 31 -7.12 8.02 -4.96
N HIS A 32 -7.12 9.20 -4.37
CA HIS A 32 -8.22 9.70 -3.53
C HIS A 32 -9.53 9.80 -4.33
N VAL A 33 -10.66 9.48 -3.71
CA VAL A 33 -12.01 9.49 -4.35
C VAL A 33 -12.32 10.79 -5.07
N ARG A 34 -11.89 11.94 -4.54
CA ARG A 34 -12.08 13.25 -5.18
C ARG A 34 -11.31 13.36 -6.50
N SER A 35 -10.09 12.87 -6.52
CA SER A 35 -9.25 12.88 -7.74
C SER A 35 -9.79 11.89 -8.78
N VAL A 36 -10.37 10.75 -8.37
CA VAL A 36 -11.11 9.84 -9.28
C VAL A 36 -12.30 10.55 -9.92
N GLU A 37 -13.14 11.21 -9.11
CA GLU A 37 -14.30 11.96 -9.61
C GLU A 37 -13.91 13.07 -10.58
N ASN A 38 -12.86 13.85 -10.25
CA ASN A 38 -12.33 14.91 -11.10
C ASN A 38 -11.84 14.37 -12.46
N LEU A 39 -11.12 13.24 -12.47
CA LEU A 39 -10.67 12.60 -13.71
C LEU A 39 -11.85 12.08 -14.53
N ARG A 40 -12.86 11.44 -13.91
CA ARG A 40 -14.06 10.98 -14.59
C ARG A 40 -14.79 12.17 -15.23
N HIS A 41 -14.93 13.28 -14.50
CA HIS A 41 -15.55 14.50 -15.02
C HIS A 41 -14.77 15.07 -16.20
N TYR A 42 -13.45 15.17 -16.06
CA TYR A 42 -12.58 15.71 -17.12
C TYR A 42 -12.68 14.90 -18.43
N TYR A 43 -12.73 13.59 -18.34
CA TYR A 43 -12.84 12.70 -19.50
C TYR A 43 -14.29 12.49 -19.99
N GLY A 44 -15.27 13.19 -19.44
CA GLY A 44 -16.67 13.08 -19.83
C GLY A 44 -17.31 11.72 -19.51
N LEU A 45 -16.77 10.99 -18.55
CA LEU A 45 -17.35 9.74 -18.07
C LEU A 45 -18.59 10.03 -17.22
N GLY A 46 -19.58 9.13 -17.27
CA GLY A 46 -20.81 9.27 -16.51
C GLY A 46 -20.57 9.49 -15.01
N GLN A 47 -21.37 10.37 -14.40
CA GLN A 47 -21.30 10.61 -12.96
C GLN A 47 -21.88 9.42 -12.20
N LYS A 48 -21.15 8.94 -11.21
CA LYS A 48 -21.59 7.92 -10.25
C LYS A 48 -20.84 8.11 -8.93
N PRO A 49 -21.43 7.68 -7.80
CA PRO A 49 -20.70 7.66 -6.54
C PRO A 49 -19.44 6.78 -6.65
N ILE A 50 -18.30 7.30 -6.23
CA ILE A 50 -17.04 6.57 -6.27
C ILE A 50 -16.98 5.62 -5.08
N LYS A 51 -16.63 4.37 -5.32
CA LYS A 51 -16.46 3.34 -4.29
C LYS A 51 -15.14 3.55 -3.55
N VAL A 52 -15.21 3.65 -2.22
CA VAL A 52 -14.03 3.80 -1.34
C VAL A 52 -13.45 2.42 -1.05
N THR A 53 -12.37 2.06 -1.71
CA THR A 53 -11.73 0.75 -1.57
C THR A 53 -10.76 0.67 -0.39
N GLU A 54 -10.17 1.81 0.01
CA GLU A 54 -9.33 1.94 1.20
C GLU A 54 -9.82 3.17 2.01
N PRO A 55 -10.63 2.95 3.07
CA PRO A 55 -11.31 4.05 3.74
C PRO A 55 -10.45 4.87 4.71
N TYR A 56 -9.27 4.40 5.13
CA TYR A 56 -8.39 5.18 6.00
C TYR A 56 -7.87 6.44 5.29
N GLN A 57 -7.43 6.29 4.03
CA GLN A 57 -6.96 7.38 3.18
C GLN A 57 -8.02 7.86 2.18
N MET A 58 -9.25 7.33 2.23
CA MET A 58 -10.33 7.63 1.30
C MET A 58 -9.94 7.39 -0.17
N LEU A 59 -9.23 6.27 -0.45
CA LEU A 59 -8.86 5.91 -1.81
C LEU A 59 -10.05 5.33 -2.56
N GLY A 60 -10.18 5.74 -3.81
CA GLY A 60 -11.29 5.37 -4.69
C GLY A 60 -10.94 4.25 -5.66
N GLU A 61 -11.95 3.49 -6.03
CA GLU A 61 -11.87 2.51 -7.10
C GLU A 61 -11.56 3.21 -8.43
N VAL A 62 -10.52 2.73 -9.11
CA VAL A 62 -10.25 3.07 -10.52
C VAL A 62 -10.99 2.02 -11.36
N ASP A 63 -12.20 2.36 -11.76
CA ASP A 63 -13.05 1.45 -12.54
C ASP A 63 -12.50 1.20 -13.96
N ASP A 64 -13.06 0.22 -14.68
CA ASP A 64 -12.58 -0.22 -15.99
C ASP A 64 -12.54 0.90 -17.03
N GLU A 65 -13.51 1.85 -17.01
CA GLU A 65 -13.55 2.98 -17.93
C GLU A 65 -12.35 3.90 -17.71
N LEU A 66 -12.12 4.30 -16.45
CA LEU A 66 -11.01 5.17 -16.08
C LEU A 66 -9.66 4.42 -16.20
N ALA A 67 -9.62 3.16 -15.80
CA ALA A 67 -8.45 2.30 -15.95
C ALA A 67 -8.02 2.16 -17.42
N GLY A 68 -8.97 2.04 -18.34
CA GLY A 68 -8.73 2.04 -19.78
C GLY A 68 -8.14 3.36 -20.30
N ILE A 69 -8.63 4.49 -19.78
CA ILE A 69 -8.10 5.82 -20.13
C ILE A 69 -6.68 6.01 -19.59
N ILE A 70 -6.43 5.67 -18.33
CA ILE A 70 -5.11 5.77 -17.71
C ILE A 70 -4.13 4.78 -18.37
N GLY A 71 -4.60 3.60 -18.74
CA GLY A 71 -3.81 2.52 -19.30
C GLY A 71 -3.13 1.69 -18.20
N THR A 72 -3.82 1.43 -17.07
CA THR A 72 -3.28 0.62 -15.97
C THR A 72 -3.08 -0.83 -16.40
N ASP A 73 -1.97 -1.42 -15.96
CA ASP A 73 -1.54 -2.77 -16.33
C ASP A 73 -1.67 -3.79 -15.18
N PHE A 74 -2.13 -3.32 -14.02
CA PHE A 74 -2.30 -4.13 -12.82
C PHE A 74 -3.75 -4.07 -12.30
N ILE A 75 -4.16 -5.16 -11.67
CA ILE A 75 -5.38 -5.27 -10.87
C ILE A 75 -4.98 -5.67 -9.46
N GLY A 76 -5.50 -4.94 -8.47
CA GLY A 76 -5.33 -5.25 -7.06
C GLY A 76 -6.40 -6.20 -6.55
N LEU A 77 -5.99 -7.30 -5.91
CA LEU A 77 -6.90 -8.12 -5.12
C LEU A 77 -6.84 -7.62 -3.67
N LEU A 78 -7.98 -7.09 -3.22
CA LEU A 78 -8.12 -6.51 -1.88
C LEU A 78 -8.57 -7.57 -0.88
N SER A 79 -8.18 -7.38 0.39
CA SER A 79 -8.68 -8.19 1.51
C SER A 79 -10.21 -8.08 1.64
N PRO A 80 -10.91 -9.14 2.09
CA PRO A 80 -12.36 -9.08 2.33
C PRO A 80 -12.75 -8.08 3.43
N LYS A 81 -11.81 -7.69 4.28
CA LYS A 81 -11.97 -6.65 5.31
C LYS A 81 -10.94 -5.54 5.11
N ASN A 82 -11.32 -4.30 5.39
CA ASN A 82 -10.41 -3.15 5.40
C ASN A 82 -9.66 -2.99 6.74
N MET A 83 -8.84 -1.95 6.87
CA MET A 83 -8.03 -1.68 8.07
C MET A 83 -8.86 -1.49 9.35
N PHE A 84 -10.14 -1.12 9.26
CA PHE A 84 -11.03 -1.01 10.39
C PHE A 84 -11.73 -2.32 10.75
N GLY A 85 -11.42 -3.43 10.08
CA GLY A 85 -12.09 -4.72 10.25
C GLY A 85 -13.48 -4.78 9.62
N ILE A 86 -13.88 -3.77 8.83
CA ILE A 86 -15.20 -3.69 8.20
C ILE A 86 -15.18 -4.50 6.91
N SER A 87 -16.19 -5.37 6.75
CA SER A 87 -16.37 -6.19 5.55
C SER A 87 -16.60 -5.33 4.31
N GLN A 88 -15.93 -5.68 3.22
CA GLN A 88 -16.06 -5.02 1.91
C GLN A 88 -16.90 -5.85 0.91
N ILE A 89 -17.40 -6.99 1.35
CA ILE A 89 -18.17 -7.92 0.51
C ILE A 89 -19.68 -7.97 0.83
N ASP A 90 -20.10 -7.42 1.99
CA ASP A 90 -21.49 -7.48 2.45
C ASP A 90 -22.39 -6.37 1.89
N GLY A 91 -21.85 -5.58 0.98
CA GLY A 91 -22.59 -4.51 0.31
C GLY A 91 -22.06 -3.11 0.65
N TRP A 92 -22.66 -2.13 -0.04
CA TRP A 92 -22.20 -0.74 -0.06
C TRP A 92 -23.38 0.20 0.21
N LYS A 93 -23.09 1.38 0.77
CA LYS A 93 -24.05 2.47 0.97
C LYS A 93 -23.45 3.81 0.61
N GLU A 94 -24.29 4.75 0.23
CA GLU A 94 -23.89 6.13 -0.03
C GLU A 94 -23.71 6.91 1.28
N ILE A 95 -22.67 7.73 1.30
CA ILE A 95 -22.49 8.79 2.30
C ILE A 95 -22.08 10.09 1.62
N ARG A 96 -22.36 11.21 2.30
CA ARG A 96 -21.88 12.54 1.91
C ARG A 96 -20.64 12.89 2.70
N THR A 97 -19.57 13.25 2.03
CA THR A 97 -18.29 13.65 2.63
C THR A 97 -18.33 15.13 3.06
N PHE A 98 -17.37 15.57 3.88
CA PHE A 98 -17.22 16.98 4.26
C PHE A 98 -17.01 17.92 3.07
N TRP A 99 -16.33 17.44 2.03
CA TRP A 99 -16.10 18.22 0.80
C TRP A 99 -17.24 18.13 -0.23
N GLY A 100 -18.37 17.57 0.18
CA GLY A 100 -19.61 17.60 -0.59
C GLY A 100 -19.73 16.53 -1.70
N GLN A 101 -18.84 15.55 -1.75
CA GLN A 101 -18.90 14.41 -2.68
C GLN A 101 -19.79 13.30 -2.10
N THR A 102 -20.58 12.65 -2.94
CA THR A 102 -21.25 11.40 -2.59
C THR A 102 -20.35 10.23 -2.97
N VAL A 103 -20.09 9.34 -2.02
CA VAL A 103 -19.22 8.16 -2.21
C VAL A 103 -19.92 6.90 -1.72
N LEU A 104 -19.48 5.74 -2.20
CA LEU A 104 -19.90 4.44 -1.70
C LEU A 104 -18.88 3.94 -0.67
N VAL A 105 -19.35 3.64 0.53
CA VAL A 105 -18.56 3.00 1.59
C VAL A 105 -19.15 1.65 1.96
N PRO A 106 -18.38 0.74 2.58
CA PRO A 106 -18.94 -0.53 3.07
C PRO A 106 -20.18 -0.33 3.93
N LYS A 107 -21.13 -1.25 3.86
CA LYS A 107 -22.42 -1.17 4.56
C LYS A 107 -22.31 -0.85 6.04
N ASP A 108 -21.32 -1.47 6.72
CA ASP A 108 -21.10 -1.30 8.15
C ASP A 108 -20.09 -0.19 8.50
N PHE A 109 -19.76 0.66 7.55
CA PHE A 109 -18.99 1.88 7.78
C PHE A 109 -19.86 2.87 8.59
N LYS A 110 -19.71 2.85 9.91
CA LYS A 110 -20.44 3.71 10.82
C LYS A 110 -19.54 4.77 11.41
N THR A 111 -20.03 5.99 11.42
CA THR A 111 -19.31 7.16 11.92
C THR A 111 -20.18 7.95 12.89
N SER A 112 -19.56 8.74 13.74
CA SER A 112 -20.23 9.79 14.54
C SER A 112 -19.46 11.10 14.43
N THR A 113 -20.10 12.18 14.85
CA THR A 113 -19.47 13.51 14.88
C THR A 113 -18.99 13.83 16.29
N ALA A 114 -17.69 14.16 16.44
CA ALA A 114 -17.11 14.63 17.69
C ALA A 114 -17.55 16.07 18.01
N SER A 115 -17.29 16.53 19.23
CA SER A 115 -17.66 17.90 19.66
C SER A 115 -16.99 19.03 18.86
N ASP A 116 -15.82 18.76 18.25
CA ASP A 116 -15.10 19.66 17.37
C ASP A 116 -15.52 19.55 15.89
N GLY A 117 -16.58 18.76 15.60
CA GLY A 117 -17.10 18.53 14.26
C GLY A 117 -16.39 17.45 13.47
N SER A 118 -15.30 16.89 13.97
CA SER A 118 -14.56 15.81 13.29
C SER A 118 -15.38 14.53 13.18
N LEU A 119 -15.12 13.75 12.14
CA LEU A 119 -15.74 12.45 11.92
C LEU A 119 -14.93 11.36 12.65
N LEU A 120 -15.60 10.60 13.50
CA LEU A 120 -15.03 9.44 14.18
C LEU A 120 -15.45 8.15 13.49
N ILE A 121 -14.53 7.18 13.39
CA ILE A 121 -14.81 5.83 12.89
C ILE A 121 -14.47 4.78 13.95
N TYR A 122 -15.11 3.63 13.87
CA TYR A 122 -15.09 2.58 14.88
C TYR A 122 -14.66 1.24 14.34
N PRO A 123 -13.93 0.44 15.13
CA PRO A 123 -13.54 -0.92 14.73
C PRO A 123 -14.79 -1.74 14.39
N GLU A 124 -14.75 -2.46 13.26
CA GLU A 124 -15.86 -3.28 12.76
C GLU A 124 -17.21 -2.53 12.64
N GLY A 125 -17.20 -1.19 12.66
CA GLY A 125 -18.41 -0.35 12.69
C GLY A 125 -19.17 -0.42 14.01
N ASP A 126 -18.55 -0.87 15.09
CA ASP A 126 -19.17 -0.99 16.43
C ASP A 126 -19.06 0.33 17.20
N THR A 127 -20.12 1.12 17.20
CA THR A 127 -20.18 2.44 17.89
C THR A 127 -20.31 2.33 19.41
N THR A 128 -20.35 1.12 19.99
CA THR A 128 -20.39 0.91 21.45
C THR A 128 -19.02 0.89 22.10
N VAL A 129 -17.95 0.85 21.29
CA VAL A 129 -16.54 0.87 21.72
C VAL A 129 -15.88 2.22 21.38
N PRO A 130 -14.70 2.52 21.91
CA PRO A 130 -13.98 3.76 21.56
C PRO A 130 -13.65 3.83 20.06
N ALA A 131 -13.76 5.05 19.49
CA ALA A 131 -13.36 5.31 18.11
C ALA A 131 -11.88 4.98 17.89
N CYS A 132 -11.56 4.41 16.72
CA CYS A 132 -10.19 4.01 16.37
C CYS A 132 -9.47 5.01 15.47
N ALA A 133 -10.22 5.85 14.75
CA ALA A 133 -9.63 6.92 13.96
C ALA A 133 -10.56 8.13 13.85
N LYS A 134 -10.00 9.25 13.42
CA LYS A 134 -10.65 10.56 13.37
C LYS A 134 -10.25 11.29 12.08
N MET A 135 -11.23 11.88 11.38
CA MET A 135 -11.02 12.78 10.26
C MET A 135 -11.42 14.21 10.66
N PRO A 136 -10.52 15.20 10.66
CA PRO A 136 -10.87 16.61 10.91
C PRO A 136 -11.85 17.16 9.86
N VAL A 137 -12.62 18.19 10.18
CA VAL A 137 -13.60 18.83 9.27
C VAL A 137 -12.96 19.30 7.96
N SER A 138 -11.70 19.76 8.00
CA SER A 138 -10.93 20.16 6.81
C SER A 138 -10.08 19.03 6.21
N GLY A 139 -10.17 17.81 6.78
CA GLY A 139 -9.36 16.67 6.38
C GLY A 139 -9.97 15.90 5.21
N TYR A 140 -9.14 15.09 4.59
CA TYR A 140 -9.51 14.21 3.48
C TYR A 140 -9.24 12.73 3.79
N PHE A 141 -8.68 12.41 4.95
CA PHE A 141 -8.33 11.06 5.40
C PHE A 141 -8.43 10.97 6.93
N PHE A 142 -8.40 9.76 7.43
CA PHE A 142 -8.45 9.50 8.86
C PHE A 142 -7.04 9.40 9.45
N ASP A 143 -6.89 9.87 10.69
CA ASP A 143 -5.74 9.63 11.54
C ASP A 143 -6.11 8.68 12.66
N ALA A 144 -5.19 7.78 13.04
CA ALA A 144 -5.38 6.87 14.16
C ALA A 144 -5.57 7.64 15.49
N VAL A 145 -6.51 7.17 16.29
CA VAL A 145 -6.66 7.63 17.68
C VAL A 145 -5.90 6.68 18.59
N THR A 146 -5.00 7.23 19.41
CA THR A 146 -4.27 6.45 20.41
C THR A 146 -5.24 5.87 21.45
N ARG A 147 -5.24 4.54 21.57
CA ARG A 147 -6.10 3.76 22.48
C ARG A 147 -5.29 2.88 23.41
N GLN A 148 -4.03 3.26 23.65
CA GLN A 148 -3.11 2.54 24.51
C GLN A 148 -3.22 3.04 25.94
N ASP A 149 -3.37 2.10 26.87
CA ASP A 149 -3.18 2.35 28.28
C ASP A 149 -1.69 2.62 28.62
N PRO A 150 -1.36 3.29 29.73
CA PRO A 150 0.02 3.41 30.19
C PRO A 150 0.71 2.04 30.26
N ILE A 151 1.94 1.96 29.73
CA ILE A 151 2.70 0.70 29.72
C ILE A 151 3.05 0.30 31.16
N ASP A 152 2.71 -0.94 31.49
CA ASP A 152 3.13 -1.63 32.69
C ASP A 152 4.05 -2.79 32.28
N GLU A 153 5.34 -2.64 32.51
CA GLU A 153 6.37 -3.60 32.07
C GLU A 153 6.14 -5.02 32.62
N GLU A 154 5.57 -5.12 33.83
CA GLU A 154 5.30 -6.41 34.46
C GLU A 154 4.09 -7.13 33.84
N ARG A 155 3.26 -6.41 33.08
CA ARG A 155 2.05 -6.94 32.43
C ARG A 155 2.16 -7.07 30.92
N LEU A 156 3.26 -6.62 30.32
CA LEU A 156 3.44 -6.78 28.89
C LEU A 156 3.40 -8.26 28.51
N ASN A 157 2.50 -8.59 27.59
CA ASN A 157 2.31 -9.95 27.09
C ASN A 157 2.35 -9.94 25.55
N VAL A 158 3.24 -10.72 24.98
CA VAL A 158 3.41 -10.86 23.52
C VAL A 158 2.09 -11.19 22.82
N LYS A 159 1.20 -11.95 23.45
CA LYS A 159 -0.11 -12.29 22.88
C LYS A 159 -0.99 -11.08 22.63
N ASP A 160 -0.81 -10.01 23.40
CA ASP A 160 -1.59 -8.78 23.25
C ASP A 160 -1.26 -8.02 21.95
N ASN A 161 -0.04 -8.19 21.42
CA ASN A 161 0.35 -7.64 20.11
C ASN A 161 0.18 -8.65 18.96
N LEU A 162 -0.49 -9.78 19.21
CA LEU A 162 -0.78 -10.81 18.22
C LEU A 162 -2.29 -11.03 18.01
N GLU A 163 -3.14 -10.21 18.63
CA GLU A 163 -4.60 -10.38 18.61
C GLU A 163 -5.18 -10.40 17.17
N GLU A 164 -4.61 -9.61 16.26
CA GLU A 164 -5.02 -9.53 14.86
C GLU A 164 -4.41 -10.61 13.96
N PHE A 165 -3.38 -11.31 14.41
CA PHE A 165 -2.67 -12.31 13.61
C PHE A 165 -3.22 -13.72 13.91
N THR A 166 -4.07 -14.20 13.04
CA THR A 166 -4.74 -15.49 13.18
C THR A 166 -4.57 -16.38 11.94
N PRO A 167 -4.72 -17.69 12.05
CA PRO A 167 -4.84 -18.55 10.87
C PRO A 167 -5.96 -18.07 9.95
N VAL A 168 -5.70 -18.04 8.64
CA VAL A 168 -6.69 -17.69 7.63
C VAL A 168 -7.90 -18.60 7.74
N SER A 169 -9.10 -18.02 7.80
CA SER A 169 -10.36 -18.75 7.93
C SER A 169 -10.74 -19.49 6.63
N GLU A 170 -11.66 -20.45 6.71
CA GLU A 170 -12.17 -21.09 5.49
C GLU A 170 -13.03 -20.15 4.67
N ASP A 171 -13.74 -19.20 5.28
CA ASP A 171 -14.52 -18.17 4.59
C ASP A 171 -13.59 -17.23 3.80
N ASP A 172 -12.47 -16.82 4.40
CA ASP A 172 -11.47 -16.02 3.68
C ASP A 172 -10.85 -16.80 2.51
N LEU A 173 -10.59 -18.11 2.69
CA LEU A 173 -10.10 -18.96 1.60
C LEU A 173 -11.13 -19.12 0.48
N GLN A 174 -12.42 -19.20 0.79
CA GLN A 174 -13.49 -19.22 -0.23
C GLN A 174 -13.53 -17.90 -1.01
N TYR A 175 -13.40 -16.78 -0.32
CA TYR A 175 -13.28 -15.47 -0.94
C TYR A 175 -12.08 -15.42 -1.90
N TRP A 176 -10.89 -15.82 -1.45
CA TRP A 176 -9.69 -15.83 -2.28
C TRP A 176 -9.83 -16.75 -3.50
N ARG A 177 -10.42 -17.94 -3.35
CA ARG A 177 -10.69 -18.86 -4.48
C ARG A 177 -11.57 -18.19 -5.55
N ALA A 178 -12.56 -17.39 -5.15
CA ALA A 178 -13.40 -16.64 -6.08
C ALA A 178 -12.58 -15.55 -6.80
N GLN A 179 -11.81 -14.74 -6.07
CA GLN A 179 -10.94 -13.72 -6.64
C GLN A 179 -9.91 -14.31 -7.62
N PHE A 180 -9.28 -15.43 -7.30
CA PHE A 180 -8.31 -16.08 -8.17
C PHE A 180 -8.93 -16.61 -9.47
N ARG A 181 -10.17 -17.10 -9.43
CA ARG A 181 -10.88 -17.52 -10.65
C ARG A 181 -11.12 -16.37 -11.61
N GLU A 182 -11.49 -15.20 -11.09
CA GLU A 182 -11.66 -13.99 -11.89
C GLU A 182 -10.32 -13.48 -12.42
N ALA A 183 -9.30 -13.43 -11.57
CA ALA A 183 -7.97 -12.98 -11.91
C ALA A 183 -7.30 -13.77 -13.04
N ARG A 184 -7.53 -15.08 -13.14
CA ARG A 184 -6.99 -15.92 -14.22
C ARG A 184 -7.44 -15.51 -15.62
N ASN A 185 -8.57 -14.85 -15.73
CA ASN A 185 -9.11 -14.37 -17.01
C ASN A 185 -8.62 -12.95 -17.37
N SER A 186 -7.85 -12.32 -16.52
CA SER A 186 -7.37 -10.96 -16.72
C SER A 186 -6.20 -10.89 -17.69
N GLU A 187 -6.23 -9.93 -18.61
CA GLU A 187 -5.09 -9.54 -19.44
C GLU A 187 -4.10 -8.60 -18.71
N LYS A 188 -4.39 -8.21 -17.46
CA LYS A 188 -3.53 -7.42 -16.59
C LYS A 188 -2.81 -8.31 -15.59
N ALA A 189 -1.66 -7.84 -15.08
CA ALA A 189 -0.96 -8.50 -13.99
C ALA A 189 -1.71 -8.30 -12.66
N ILE A 190 -1.56 -9.26 -11.76
CA ILE A 190 -2.31 -9.31 -10.50
C ILE A 190 -1.37 -9.05 -9.33
N ILE A 191 -1.72 -8.04 -8.53
CA ILE A 191 -1.09 -7.78 -7.24
C ILE A 191 -2.10 -8.05 -6.12
N ALA A 192 -1.67 -8.76 -5.06
CA ALA A 192 -2.53 -9.08 -3.93
C ALA A 192 -1.93 -8.65 -2.60
N ASN A 193 -2.79 -8.21 -1.68
CA ASN A 193 -2.46 -8.00 -0.28
C ASN A 193 -3.28 -8.97 0.58
N PHE A 194 -2.63 -10.02 1.07
CA PHE A 194 -3.30 -11.05 1.88
C PHE A 194 -3.37 -10.68 3.37
N GLY A 195 -2.62 -9.65 3.79
CA GLY A 195 -2.49 -9.28 5.20
C GLY A 195 -1.60 -10.23 6.02
N GLY A 196 -1.37 -9.86 7.27
CA GLY A 196 -0.63 -10.69 8.25
C GLY A 196 0.89 -10.72 8.12
N THR A 197 1.45 -10.26 7.00
CA THR A 197 2.89 -10.30 6.68
C THR A 197 3.67 -9.06 7.11
N ALA A 198 2.96 -7.95 7.39
CA ALA A 198 3.58 -6.64 7.65
C ALA A 198 4.11 -6.53 9.09
N ILE A 199 5.31 -7.07 9.34
CA ILE A 199 5.97 -6.97 10.64
C ILE A 199 6.37 -5.52 10.95
N GLY A 200 5.96 -5.03 12.11
CA GLY A 200 6.34 -3.69 12.61
C GLY A 200 5.81 -2.51 11.78
N ASP A 201 4.79 -2.71 10.97
CA ASP A 201 4.15 -1.65 10.19
C ASP A 201 3.38 -0.70 11.11
N ILE A 202 3.85 0.55 11.19
CA ILE A 202 3.30 1.56 12.10
C ILE A 202 1.86 1.97 11.76
N ALA A 203 1.40 1.75 10.53
CA ALA A 203 0.01 1.95 10.16
C ALA A 203 -0.92 0.90 10.82
N LEU A 204 -0.38 -0.27 11.16
CA LEU A 204 -1.12 -1.37 11.79
C LEU A 204 -0.97 -1.41 13.31
N VAL A 205 0.13 -0.87 13.86
CA VAL A 205 0.39 -0.84 15.32
C VAL A 205 -0.82 -0.38 16.14
N PRO A 206 -1.60 0.67 15.76
CA PRO A 206 -2.75 1.11 16.53
C PRO A 206 -3.90 0.11 16.64
N GLY A 207 -3.87 -0.99 15.87
CA GLY A 207 -4.90 -2.03 15.90
C GLY A 207 -6.29 -1.49 15.57
N LEU A 208 -6.43 -0.79 14.44
CA LEU A 208 -7.66 -0.07 14.06
C LEU A 208 -8.89 -0.97 13.96
N ASN A 209 -8.69 -2.27 13.69
CA ASN A 209 -9.74 -3.28 13.65
C ASN A 209 -10.08 -3.90 15.02
N LEU A 210 -9.28 -3.64 16.05
CA LEU A 210 -9.49 -4.21 17.39
C LEU A 210 -10.41 -3.31 18.21
N LYS A 211 -11.42 -3.89 18.87
CA LYS A 211 -12.36 -3.17 19.73
C LYS A 211 -11.70 -2.66 21.00
N HIS A 212 -10.86 -3.46 21.62
CA HIS A 212 -10.13 -3.20 22.85
C HIS A 212 -8.67 -3.62 22.70
N PRO A 213 -7.86 -2.88 21.90
CA PRO A 213 -6.47 -3.25 21.63
C PRO A 213 -5.65 -3.29 22.92
N LYS A 214 -4.81 -4.30 23.06
CA LYS A 214 -3.88 -4.48 24.17
C LYS A 214 -2.44 -4.48 23.69
N GLY A 215 -1.50 -4.40 24.62
CA GLY A 215 -0.08 -4.37 24.33
C GLY A 215 0.39 -2.99 23.87
N ILE A 216 1.40 -2.95 23.01
CA ILE A 216 2.00 -1.71 22.50
C ILE A 216 1.25 -1.29 21.24
N ARG A 217 0.50 -0.18 21.31
CA ARG A 217 -0.42 0.31 20.26
C ARG A 217 -0.23 1.79 19.89
N GLU A 218 0.70 2.45 20.54
CA GLU A 218 1.07 3.83 20.22
C GLU A 218 2.37 3.82 19.41
N VAL A 219 2.45 4.61 18.33
CA VAL A 219 3.54 4.57 17.36
C VAL A 219 4.89 4.96 17.97
N ALA A 220 4.92 6.00 18.83
CA ALA A 220 6.17 6.41 19.47
C ALA A 220 6.64 5.32 20.46
N GLU A 221 5.73 4.73 21.22
CA GLU A 221 6.04 3.65 22.14
C GLU A 221 6.51 2.37 21.40
N TRP A 222 5.97 2.13 20.21
CA TRP A 222 6.46 1.06 19.32
C TRP A 222 7.92 1.28 18.93
N TYR A 223 8.28 2.50 18.46
CA TYR A 223 9.68 2.80 18.14
C TYR A 223 10.59 2.73 19.35
N ILE A 224 10.17 3.19 20.52
CA ILE A 224 10.91 3.01 21.77
C ILE A 224 11.14 1.51 22.03
N SER A 225 10.13 0.68 21.80
CA SER A 225 10.21 -0.76 22.03
C SER A 225 11.17 -1.45 21.08
N THR A 226 11.31 -1.01 19.83
CA THR A 226 12.32 -1.56 18.90
C THR A 226 13.77 -1.31 19.37
N ALA A 227 13.98 -0.35 20.24
CA ALA A 227 15.30 -0.08 20.84
C ALA A 227 15.46 -0.70 22.24
N MET A 228 14.41 -0.68 23.07
CA MET A 228 14.52 -1.01 24.49
C MET A 228 13.93 -2.38 24.86
N ARG A 229 13.04 -2.94 24.05
CA ARG A 229 12.32 -4.21 24.32
C ARG A 229 12.50 -5.19 23.17
N GLN A 230 13.71 -5.33 22.64
CA GLN A 230 13.98 -6.13 21.45
C GLN A 230 13.55 -7.59 21.60
N ASP A 231 13.77 -8.21 22.76
CA ASP A 231 13.32 -9.59 23.04
C ASP A 231 11.79 -9.75 22.92
N TYR A 232 11.05 -8.72 23.37
CA TYR A 232 9.60 -8.70 23.24
C TYR A 232 9.17 -8.61 21.77
N ILE A 233 9.82 -7.72 21.00
CA ILE A 233 9.55 -7.55 19.57
C ILE A 233 9.94 -8.81 18.78
N HIS A 234 11.08 -9.44 19.09
CA HIS A 234 11.49 -10.71 18.48
C HIS A 234 10.43 -11.80 18.67
N GLN A 235 9.85 -11.92 19.87
CA GLN A 235 8.81 -12.90 20.13
C GLN A 235 7.51 -12.61 19.35
N ILE A 236 7.16 -11.34 19.15
CA ILE A 236 6.02 -10.96 18.31
C ILE A 236 6.31 -11.35 16.85
N PHE A 237 7.44 -10.91 16.29
CA PHE A 237 7.77 -11.12 14.89
C PHE A 237 7.95 -12.59 14.54
N ASP A 238 8.52 -13.40 15.43
CA ASP A 238 8.65 -14.84 15.21
C ASP A 238 7.28 -15.51 15.08
N ARG A 239 6.37 -15.27 16.03
CA ARG A 239 5.03 -15.85 15.99
C ARG A 239 4.19 -15.33 14.83
N GLN A 240 4.23 -14.02 14.56
CA GLN A 240 3.54 -13.42 13.44
C GLN A 240 4.04 -14.03 12.11
N THR A 241 5.35 -14.19 11.95
CA THR A 241 5.95 -14.76 10.74
C THR A 241 5.57 -16.23 10.54
N ASP A 242 5.50 -17.03 11.61
CA ASP A 242 5.03 -18.42 11.53
C ASP A 242 3.59 -18.51 11.05
N ILE A 243 2.71 -17.67 11.60
CA ILE A 243 1.32 -17.58 11.17
C ILE A 243 1.24 -17.11 9.72
N ALA A 244 2.01 -16.07 9.35
CA ALA A 244 2.04 -15.52 8.01
C ALA A 244 2.44 -16.56 6.97
N VAL A 245 3.53 -17.30 7.18
CA VAL A 245 3.99 -18.37 6.27
C VAL A 245 2.94 -19.48 6.15
N SER A 246 2.32 -19.88 7.27
CA SER A 246 1.24 -20.87 7.25
C SER A 246 0.03 -20.39 6.44
N ASN A 247 -0.35 -19.13 6.57
CA ASN A 247 -1.45 -18.52 5.83
C ASN A 247 -1.12 -18.40 4.33
N LEU A 248 0.07 -17.91 3.98
CA LEU A 248 0.52 -17.81 2.59
C LEU A 248 0.48 -19.17 1.89
N LYS A 249 0.89 -20.24 2.58
CA LYS A 249 0.81 -21.62 2.07
C LYS A 249 -0.64 -22.00 1.72
N ARG A 250 -1.57 -21.83 2.65
CA ARG A 250 -2.98 -22.18 2.45
C ARG A 250 -3.62 -21.35 1.33
N ILE A 251 -3.28 -20.06 1.26
CA ILE A 251 -3.77 -19.15 0.21
C ILE A 251 -3.21 -19.57 -1.15
N TYR A 252 -1.92 -19.88 -1.25
CA TYR A 252 -1.32 -20.36 -2.51
C TYR A 252 -1.97 -21.66 -3.00
N GLU A 253 -2.12 -22.64 -2.10
CA GLU A 253 -2.76 -23.93 -2.38
C GLU A 253 -4.24 -23.78 -2.81
N SER A 254 -4.88 -22.66 -2.46
CA SER A 254 -6.27 -22.38 -2.84
C SER A 254 -6.44 -21.79 -4.24
N GLY A 255 -5.33 -21.59 -4.99
CA GLY A 255 -5.32 -21.07 -6.37
C GLY A 255 -4.50 -19.81 -6.55
N GLY A 256 -3.62 -19.51 -5.61
CA GLY A 256 -2.79 -18.30 -5.60
C GLY A 256 -1.77 -18.17 -6.73
N ASP A 257 -1.58 -19.21 -7.54
CA ASP A 257 -0.78 -19.17 -8.78
C ASP A 257 -1.32 -18.17 -9.82
N ALA A 258 -2.55 -17.68 -9.64
CA ALA A 258 -3.14 -16.60 -10.43
C ALA A 258 -2.52 -15.22 -10.14
N VAL A 259 -1.80 -15.07 -9.03
CA VAL A 259 -1.20 -13.80 -8.58
C VAL A 259 0.23 -13.70 -9.06
N ASP A 260 0.65 -12.50 -9.47
CA ASP A 260 2.01 -12.22 -9.94
C ASP A 260 2.87 -11.56 -8.87
N VAL A 261 2.26 -10.68 -8.04
CA VAL A 261 2.95 -9.89 -7.02
C VAL A 261 2.19 -9.96 -5.69
N VAL A 262 2.92 -10.17 -4.59
CA VAL A 262 2.36 -10.14 -3.24
C VAL A 262 2.94 -9.00 -2.42
N PHE A 263 2.07 -8.14 -1.91
CA PHE A 263 2.43 -7.10 -0.96
C PHE A 263 2.79 -7.73 0.39
N ILE A 264 4.03 -7.53 0.83
CA ILE A 264 4.54 -8.13 2.07
C ILE A 264 4.40 -7.17 3.23
N CYS A 265 4.88 -5.93 3.10
CA CYS A 265 4.76 -4.97 4.20
C CYS A 265 4.87 -3.52 3.75
N GLY A 266 4.25 -2.64 4.56
CA GLY A 266 4.34 -1.18 4.48
C GLY A 266 5.21 -0.56 5.58
N THR A 267 6.06 -1.34 6.25
CA THR A 267 6.92 -0.84 7.32
C THR A 267 7.90 0.20 6.81
N ASP A 268 7.74 1.43 7.26
CA ASP A 268 8.63 2.53 6.90
C ASP A 268 9.94 2.48 7.69
N PHE A 269 11.06 2.70 7.00
CA PHE A 269 12.40 2.77 7.57
C PHE A 269 13.07 4.13 7.38
N GLY A 270 12.41 5.09 6.74
CA GLY A 270 12.98 6.40 6.45
C GLY A 270 12.08 7.58 6.80
N THR A 271 12.72 8.66 7.25
CA THR A 271 12.16 10.01 7.28
C THR A 271 12.51 10.75 5.99
N GLN A 272 12.23 12.05 5.89
CA GLN A 272 12.66 12.86 4.74
C GLN A 272 14.19 12.96 4.61
N VAL A 273 14.93 12.83 5.71
CA VAL A 273 16.38 13.14 5.76
C VAL A 273 17.25 12.02 6.33
N SER A 274 16.66 11.02 7.00
CA SER A 274 17.39 9.95 7.67
C SER A 274 16.58 8.67 7.77
N THR A 275 17.20 7.60 8.27
CA THR A 275 16.54 6.34 8.61
C THR A 275 15.96 6.38 10.03
N PHE A 276 14.92 5.56 10.30
CA PHE A 276 14.30 5.42 11.62
C PHE A 276 15.13 4.57 12.59
N CYS A 277 15.93 3.64 12.09
CA CYS A 277 16.81 2.81 12.92
C CYS A 277 18.17 2.65 12.27
N SER A 278 19.12 2.09 13.03
CA SER A 278 20.44 1.74 12.50
C SER A 278 20.37 0.51 11.58
N ALA A 279 21.43 0.32 10.81
CA ALA A 279 21.59 -0.86 9.96
C ALA A 279 21.64 -2.16 10.79
N GLU A 280 22.29 -2.09 11.95
CA GLU A 280 22.41 -3.19 12.92
C GLU A 280 21.04 -3.58 13.46
N THR A 281 20.23 -2.60 13.90
CA THR A 281 18.85 -2.85 14.37
C THR A 281 18.01 -3.51 13.28
N PHE A 282 18.15 -3.09 12.01
CA PHE A 282 17.44 -3.73 10.92
C PHE A 282 17.88 -5.19 10.75
N GLU A 283 19.18 -5.46 10.71
CA GLU A 283 19.71 -6.82 10.50
C GLU A 283 19.35 -7.78 11.65
N GLU A 284 19.29 -7.29 12.88
CA GLU A 284 18.93 -8.08 14.04
C GLU A 284 17.41 -8.28 14.14
N LEU A 285 16.65 -7.19 14.08
CA LEU A 285 15.24 -7.19 14.48
C LEU A 285 14.28 -7.50 13.32
N TYR A 286 14.61 -7.14 12.06
CA TYR A 286 13.68 -7.27 10.93
C TYR A 286 14.12 -8.28 9.88
N ALA A 287 15.39 -8.28 9.51
CA ALA A 287 15.90 -9.05 8.40
C ALA A 287 15.67 -10.58 8.51
N PRO A 288 15.81 -11.22 9.68
CA PRO A 288 15.56 -12.67 9.81
C PRO A 288 14.14 -13.07 9.41
N TYR A 289 13.17 -12.27 9.79
CA TYR A 289 11.75 -12.51 9.55
C TYR A 289 11.35 -12.24 8.10
N TYR A 290 11.88 -11.17 7.50
CA TYR A 290 11.69 -10.93 6.06
C TYR A 290 12.31 -12.04 5.22
N ARG A 291 13.53 -12.50 5.53
CA ARG A 291 14.16 -13.63 4.85
C ARG A 291 13.30 -14.90 4.97
N LYS A 292 12.81 -15.21 6.16
CA LYS A 292 11.96 -16.40 6.40
C LYS A 292 10.71 -16.39 5.50
N MET A 293 10.01 -15.27 5.40
CA MET A 293 8.83 -15.13 4.54
C MET A 293 9.18 -15.18 3.05
N ASN A 294 10.14 -14.36 2.61
CA ASN A 294 10.51 -14.26 1.20
C ASN A 294 11.16 -15.55 0.67
N ASP A 295 11.98 -16.21 1.46
CA ASP A 295 12.56 -17.52 1.15
C ASP A 295 11.47 -18.58 0.93
N TRP A 296 10.44 -18.59 1.78
CA TRP A 296 9.33 -19.51 1.59
C TRP A 296 8.59 -19.20 0.28
N ILE A 297 8.29 -17.93 0.02
CA ILE A 297 7.60 -17.47 -1.19
C ILE A 297 8.38 -17.91 -2.43
N HIS A 298 9.66 -17.60 -2.53
CA HIS A 298 10.47 -17.87 -3.71
C HIS A 298 10.71 -19.36 -3.95
N ARG A 299 10.72 -20.19 -2.88
CA ARG A 299 10.88 -21.65 -3.04
C ARG A 299 9.59 -22.36 -3.45
N ASN A 300 8.44 -21.81 -3.14
CA ASN A 300 7.16 -22.51 -3.24
C ASN A 300 6.17 -21.87 -4.21
N THR A 301 6.44 -20.67 -4.69
CA THR A 301 5.50 -19.89 -5.51
C THR A 301 6.20 -19.23 -6.70
N ASN A 302 5.40 -18.66 -7.59
CA ASN A 302 5.86 -17.76 -8.67
C ASN A 302 5.72 -16.27 -8.31
N TRP A 303 5.34 -15.95 -7.09
CA TRP A 303 5.09 -14.58 -6.66
C TRP A 303 6.37 -13.74 -6.57
N LYS A 304 6.26 -12.47 -6.95
CA LYS A 304 7.23 -11.44 -6.64
C LYS A 304 6.85 -10.74 -5.32
N THR A 305 7.84 -10.46 -4.49
CA THR A 305 7.64 -9.88 -3.17
C THR A 305 7.77 -8.36 -3.24
N PHE A 306 6.76 -7.65 -2.72
CA PHE A 306 6.63 -6.19 -2.77
C PHE A 306 6.87 -5.59 -1.39
N LYS A 307 7.86 -4.70 -1.29
CA LYS A 307 8.18 -3.91 -0.09
C LYS A 307 7.80 -2.46 -0.30
N HIS A 308 6.93 -1.94 0.56
CA HIS A 308 6.75 -0.51 0.67
C HIS A 308 7.60 0.04 1.84
N SER A 309 8.29 1.14 1.62
CA SER A 309 8.96 1.92 2.66
C SER A 309 9.23 3.33 2.16
N CYS A 310 8.63 4.32 2.80
CA CYS A 310 8.83 5.73 2.50
C CYS A 310 10.19 6.26 2.99
N GLY A 311 10.57 7.42 2.50
CA GLY A 311 11.65 8.23 3.02
C GLY A 311 13.03 7.98 2.45
N ALA A 312 14.04 8.43 3.19
CA ALA A 312 15.46 8.36 2.87
C ALA A 312 16.02 6.96 3.16
N ILE A 313 15.63 5.98 2.35
CA ILE A 313 15.91 4.55 2.58
C ILE A 313 17.04 3.98 1.72
N GLU A 314 17.77 4.81 0.99
CA GLU A 314 18.90 4.34 0.17
C GLU A 314 19.84 3.41 0.93
N PRO A 315 20.22 3.68 2.21
CA PRO A 315 21.10 2.80 2.99
C PRO A 315 20.52 1.40 3.27
N PHE A 316 19.21 1.22 3.13
CA PHE A 316 18.52 -0.06 3.35
C PHE A 316 18.24 -0.85 2.08
N ILE A 317 18.34 -0.27 0.88
CA ILE A 317 17.95 -0.95 -0.37
C ILE A 317 18.72 -2.25 -0.56
N SER A 318 20.05 -2.25 -0.35
CA SER A 318 20.85 -3.48 -0.41
C SER A 318 20.40 -4.54 0.60
N ARG A 319 19.92 -4.11 1.78
CA ARG A 319 19.41 -5.02 2.81
C ARG A 319 18.06 -5.60 2.44
N PHE A 320 17.18 -4.79 1.83
CA PHE A 320 15.92 -5.31 1.29
C PHE A 320 16.17 -6.36 0.21
N ILE A 321 17.10 -6.11 -0.71
CA ILE A 321 17.52 -7.09 -1.72
C ILE A 321 18.04 -8.38 -1.05
N ASN A 322 18.91 -8.26 -0.05
CA ASN A 322 19.46 -9.40 0.71
C ASN A 322 18.40 -10.14 1.54
N CYS A 323 17.27 -9.50 1.85
CA CYS A 323 16.11 -10.14 2.46
C CYS A 323 15.17 -10.80 1.44
N GLY A 324 15.50 -10.74 0.14
CA GLY A 324 14.73 -11.37 -0.92
C GLY A 324 13.53 -10.53 -1.40
N PHE A 325 13.52 -9.21 -1.20
CA PHE A 325 12.49 -8.38 -1.84
C PHE A 325 12.80 -8.15 -3.31
N ASP A 326 11.82 -8.44 -4.17
CA ASP A 326 11.93 -8.22 -5.61
C ASP A 326 11.59 -6.78 -6.02
N ILE A 327 10.71 -6.11 -5.27
CA ILE A 327 10.09 -4.83 -5.62
C ILE A 327 10.17 -3.85 -4.46
N LEU A 328 10.55 -2.60 -4.76
CA LEU A 328 10.59 -1.47 -3.84
C LEU A 328 9.60 -0.37 -4.28
N ASN A 329 8.78 0.08 -3.34
CA ASN A 329 7.82 1.19 -3.47
C ASN A 329 7.94 2.10 -2.21
N PRO A 330 7.65 3.40 -2.26
CA PRO A 330 7.18 4.19 -3.41
C PRO A 330 8.32 4.84 -4.20
N VAL A 331 9.59 4.62 -3.83
CA VAL A 331 10.77 5.29 -4.38
C VAL A 331 10.66 6.81 -4.21
N GLN A 332 10.72 7.27 -2.97
CA GLN A 332 10.50 8.68 -2.62
C GLN A 332 11.66 9.57 -3.07
N ILE A 333 11.67 9.93 -4.35
CA ILE A 333 12.74 10.68 -5.02
C ILE A 333 13.03 12.07 -4.44
N SER A 334 12.13 12.61 -3.62
CA SER A 334 12.29 13.88 -2.90
C SER A 334 13.01 13.74 -1.56
N ALA A 335 13.25 12.51 -1.08
CA ALA A 335 13.96 12.25 0.17
C ALA A 335 15.49 12.24 -0.04
N ALA A 336 16.23 12.45 1.05
CA ALA A 336 17.70 12.49 1.01
C ALA A 336 18.29 11.17 0.49
N GLY A 337 19.24 11.24 -0.45
CA GLY A 337 19.93 10.08 -1.03
C GLY A 337 19.11 9.30 -2.08
N MET A 338 17.85 9.68 -2.34
CA MET A 338 16.95 8.96 -3.24
C MET A 338 16.95 9.49 -4.68
N ASP A 339 18.13 9.91 -5.17
CA ASP A 339 18.30 10.38 -6.54
C ASP A 339 18.03 9.28 -7.57
N PRO A 340 17.14 9.50 -8.59
CA PRO A 340 16.74 8.48 -9.56
C PRO A 340 17.90 7.82 -10.32
N GLU A 341 18.89 8.61 -10.79
CA GLU A 341 20.02 8.09 -11.57
C GLU A 341 20.92 7.20 -10.71
N ASN A 342 21.22 7.66 -9.49
CA ASN A 342 22.02 6.88 -8.53
C ASN A 342 21.31 5.57 -8.16
N LEU A 343 20.02 5.63 -7.86
CA LEU A 343 19.24 4.44 -7.52
C LEU A 343 19.22 3.44 -8.66
N LYS A 344 18.91 3.89 -9.89
CA LYS A 344 18.85 3.01 -11.04
C LYS A 344 20.20 2.39 -11.38
N ASN A 345 21.29 3.17 -11.34
CA ASN A 345 22.64 2.68 -11.62
C ASN A 345 23.10 1.67 -10.58
N LYS A 346 22.79 1.90 -9.29
CA LYS A 346 23.30 1.08 -8.18
C LYS A 346 22.48 -0.18 -7.95
N TYR A 347 21.16 -0.12 -8.07
CA TYR A 347 20.25 -1.19 -7.65
C TYR A 347 19.30 -1.71 -8.73
N GLY A 348 19.21 -1.02 -9.87
CA GLY A 348 18.18 -1.30 -10.88
C GLY A 348 18.28 -2.65 -11.61
N LYS A 349 19.34 -3.44 -11.33
CA LYS A 349 19.46 -4.83 -11.81
C LYS A 349 18.95 -5.87 -10.82
N ASP A 350 18.86 -5.47 -9.54
CA ASP A 350 18.61 -6.38 -8.43
C ASP A 350 17.25 -6.17 -7.80
N ILE A 351 16.63 -4.98 -7.98
CA ILE A 351 15.30 -4.67 -7.46
C ILE A 351 14.48 -3.86 -8.47
N VAL A 352 13.21 -4.16 -8.57
CA VAL A 352 12.24 -3.40 -9.38
C VAL A 352 11.85 -2.14 -8.63
N PHE A 353 11.94 -0.98 -9.26
CA PHE A 353 11.40 0.27 -8.73
C PHE A 353 9.94 0.41 -9.14
N TRP A 354 9.05 0.47 -8.16
CA TRP A 354 7.61 0.66 -8.35
C TRP A 354 7.19 1.97 -7.69
N GLY A 355 7.14 3.03 -8.48
CA GLY A 355 6.93 4.39 -7.99
C GLY A 355 8.07 5.33 -8.39
N GLY A 356 8.11 6.51 -7.81
CA GLY A 356 9.09 7.53 -8.17
C GLY A 356 8.83 8.19 -9.53
N GLY A 357 7.69 7.90 -10.17
CA GLY A 357 7.34 8.45 -11.47
C GLY A 357 7.14 9.96 -11.47
N VAL A 358 6.54 10.48 -10.39
CA VAL A 358 6.38 11.93 -10.16
C VAL A 358 6.27 12.20 -8.66
N ASP A 359 6.87 13.29 -8.19
CA ASP A 359 6.82 13.74 -6.80
C ASP A 359 5.43 14.27 -6.44
N THR A 360 4.77 13.65 -5.48
CA THR A 360 3.43 14.01 -4.99
C THR A 360 3.44 15.17 -4.00
N GLN A 361 4.57 15.46 -3.36
CA GLN A 361 4.66 16.49 -2.33
C GLN A 361 4.79 17.91 -2.91
N LYS A 362 5.41 18.05 -4.07
CA LYS A 362 5.70 19.36 -4.69
C LYS A 362 5.17 19.42 -6.11
N VAL A 363 5.70 18.58 -7.02
CA VAL A 363 5.49 18.72 -8.46
C VAL A 363 4.05 18.39 -8.85
N LEU A 364 3.55 17.22 -8.47
CA LEU A 364 2.20 16.79 -8.86
C LEU A 364 1.10 17.65 -8.20
N ALA A 365 1.30 18.06 -6.94
CA ALA A 365 0.29 18.82 -6.19
C ALA A 365 0.34 20.33 -6.45
N PHE A 366 1.52 20.90 -6.69
CA PHE A 366 1.73 22.36 -6.70
C PHE A 366 2.48 22.87 -7.91
N GLY A 367 3.06 22.00 -8.74
CA GLY A 367 3.71 22.38 -9.99
C GLY A 367 2.71 22.68 -11.11
N SER A 368 3.21 23.22 -12.21
CA SER A 368 2.46 23.38 -13.45
C SER A 368 2.33 22.03 -14.20
N PRO A 369 1.33 21.90 -15.11
CA PRO A 369 1.24 20.73 -15.98
C PRO A 369 2.51 20.46 -16.80
N GLY A 370 3.27 21.51 -17.17
CA GLY A 370 4.55 21.40 -17.88
C GLY A 370 5.63 20.73 -17.01
N GLU A 371 5.78 21.16 -15.76
CA GLU A 371 6.73 20.57 -14.81
C GLU A 371 6.38 19.12 -14.50
N VAL A 372 5.09 18.80 -14.36
CA VAL A 372 4.63 17.42 -14.20
C VAL A 372 5.04 16.55 -15.39
N ARG A 373 4.76 17.02 -16.62
CA ARG A 373 5.15 16.29 -17.83
C ARG A 373 6.67 16.07 -17.91
N GLU A 374 7.45 17.11 -17.66
CA GLU A 374 8.91 17.04 -17.70
C GLU A 374 9.45 15.99 -16.70
N GLN A 375 8.98 16.03 -15.45
CA GLN A 375 9.42 15.07 -14.43
C GLN A 375 9.01 13.64 -14.76
N VAL A 376 7.78 13.42 -15.25
CA VAL A 376 7.30 12.09 -15.65
C VAL A 376 8.19 11.51 -16.76
N LEU A 377 8.43 12.26 -17.83
CA LEU A 377 9.26 11.80 -18.95
C LEU A 377 10.69 11.51 -18.52
N ARG A 378 11.31 12.41 -17.75
CA ARG A 378 12.66 12.23 -17.21
C ARG A 378 12.76 10.97 -16.35
N ASN A 379 11.83 10.75 -15.41
CA ASN A 379 11.88 9.60 -14.53
C ASN A 379 11.59 8.29 -15.27
N CYS A 380 10.72 8.33 -16.29
CA CYS A 380 10.50 7.20 -17.18
C CYS A 380 11.76 6.83 -17.97
N GLU A 381 12.52 7.82 -18.49
CA GLU A 381 13.80 7.58 -19.16
C GLU A 381 14.85 6.95 -18.24
N ILE A 382 14.94 7.44 -16.99
CA ILE A 382 15.94 6.94 -16.03
C ILE A 382 15.58 5.54 -15.57
N PHE A 383 14.40 5.38 -14.96
CA PHE A 383 14.01 4.12 -14.34
C PHE A 383 13.61 3.04 -15.36
N GLY A 384 13.09 3.41 -16.52
CA GLY A 384 12.66 2.49 -17.57
C GLY A 384 13.80 1.77 -18.28
N LYS A 385 15.02 2.33 -18.25
CA LYS A 385 16.18 1.77 -18.96
C LYS A 385 16.48 0.33 -18.53
N GLY A 386 16.37 -0.60 -19.47
CA GLY A 386 16.65 -2.02 -19.24
C GLY A 386 15.56 -2.77 -18.45
N GLY A 387 14.35 -2.22 -18.31
CA GLY A 387 13.26 -2.82 -17.52
C GLY A 387 13.42 -2.57 -16.02
N GLY A 388 12.69 -3.33 -15.18
CA GLY A 388 12.73 -3.18 -13.72
C GLY A 388 12.12 -1.88 -13.21
N PHE A 389 11.07 -1.39 -13.89
CA PHE A 389 10.33 -0.19 -13.48
C PHE A 389 8.83 -0.35 -13.73
N VAL A 390 8.03 -0.04 -12.73
CA VAL A 390 6.58 0.14 -12.85
C VAL A 390 6.24 1.58 -12.47
N PHE A 391 5.61 2.31 -13.39
CA PHE A 391 5.19 3.67 -13.10
C PHE A 391 4.08 3.69 -12.06
N ASN A 392 4.33 4.39 -11.00
CA ASN A 392 3.38 4.92 -10.04
C ASN A 392 3.90 6.28 -9.55
N THR A 393 3.05 7.10 -8.98
CA THR A 393 3.46 8.33 -8.29
C THR A 393 4.31 7.99 -7.06
N VAL A 394 4.96 8.98 -6.47
CA VAL A 394 5.55 8.81 -5.14
C VAL A 394 4.40 8.74 -4.13
N HIS A 395 3.99 7.52 -3.77
CA HIS A 395 2.84 7.25 -2.90
C HIS A 395 1.48 7.60 -3.57
N ASN A 396 0.39 7.57 -2.78
CA ASN A 396 -0.98 7.79 -3.24
C ASN A 396 -1.22 9.22 -3.75
N ILE A 397 -2.05 9.34 -4.78
CA ILE A 397 -2.52 10.62 -5.30
C ILE A 397 -3.56 11.20 -4.35
N GLN A 398 -3.29 12.39 -3.81
CA GLN A 398 -4.10 13.05 -2.79
C GLN A 398 -5.28 13.86 -3.36
N ALA A 399 -6.22 14.23 -2.49
CA ALA A 399 -7.46 14.94 -2.81
C ALA A 399 -7.29 16.32 -3.46
N ASN A 400 -6.17 16.99 -3.16
CA ASN A 400 -5.91 18.38 -3.57
C ASN A 400 -5.08 18.51 -4.85
N VAL A 401 -4.75 17.40 -5.51
CA VAL A 401 -4.02 17.42 -6.79
C VAL A 401 -4.91 18.00 -7.88
N PRO A 402 -4.46 19.05 -8.62
CA PRO A 402 -5.20 19.61 -9.74
C PRO A 402 -5.43 18.56 -10.84
N VAL A 403 -6.63 18.55 -11.41
CA VAL A 403 -6.97 17.56 -12.46
C VAL A 403 -6.10 17.75 -13.71
N GLU A 404 -5.71 18.98 -14.01
CA GLU A 404 -4.82 19.32 -15.13
C GLU A 404 -3.44 18.65 -14.97
N ASN A 405 -2.94 18.56 -13.73
CA ASN A 405 -1.68 17.88 -13.43
C ASN A 405 -1.80 16.36 -13.58
N LEU A 406 -2.93 15.79 -13.14
CA LEU A 406 -3.20 14.36 -13.35
C LEU A 406 -3.31 14.02 -14.84
N VAL A 407 -4.00 14.85 -15.61
CA VAL A 407 -4.12 14.70 -17.07
C VAL A 407 -2.76 14.84 -17.75
N SER A 408 -1.95 15.80 -17.33
CA SER A 408 -0.60 15.98 -17.84
C SER A 408 0.29 14.77 -17.59
N MET A 409 0.23 14.20 -16.38
CA MET A 409 0.91 12.96 -16.02
C MET A 409 0.48 11.78 -16.92
N ILE A 410 -0.83 11.57 -17.09
CA ILE A 410 -1.38 10.50 -17.93
C ILE A 410 -0.96 10.66 -19.40
N ASN A 411 -1.01 11.90 -19.92
CA ASN A 411 -0.62 12.18 -21.29
C ASN A 411 0.90 11.99 -21.52
N ALA A 412 1.74 12.39 -20.56
CA ALA A 412 3.17 12.15 -20.61
C ALA A 412 3.52 10.65 -20.65
N LEU A 413 2.79 9.82 -19.88
CA LEU A 413 2.94 8.37 -19.92
C LEU A 413 2.53 7.77 -21.27
N LYS A 414 1.42 8.24 -21.84
CA LYS A 414 0.98 7.82 -23.18
C LYS A 414 1.99 8.22 -24.25
N GLU A 415 2.51 9.42 -24.17
CA GLU A 415 3.56 9.93 -25.07
C GLU A 415 4.81 9.04 -24.99
N PHE A 416 5.32 8.76 -23.76
CA PHE A 416 6.47 7.92 -23.55
C PHE A 416 6.27 6.50 -24.09
N ASN A 417 5.11 5.93 -23.89
CA ASN A 417 4.75 4.60 -24.38
C ASN A 417 4.38 4.55 -25.88
N GLY A 418 4.44 5.68 -26.60
CA GLY A 418 4.14 5.75 -28.03
C GLY A 418 2.66 5.58 -28.36
N LYS A 419 1.76 6.14 -27.55
CA LYS A 419 0.29 6.08 -27.72
C LYS A 419 -0.28 7.46 -28.02
#